data_6a68781fac058f756bb18d1961333e6b
#
_entry.id   6a68781fac058f756bb18d1961333e6b
#
_cell.length_a   1.000
_cell.length_b   1.000
_cell.length_c   1.000
_cell.angle_alpha   90.00
_cell.angle_beta   90.00
_cell.angle_gamma   90.00
#
_symmetry.space_group_name_H-M   'P 1'
#
loop_
_entity.id
_entity.type
_entity.pdbx_description
1 polymer ?
#
loop_
_entity_poly.entity_id
_entity_poly.type
_entity_poly.pdbx_seq_one_letter_code
_entity_poly.pdbx_strand_id
1 'polypeptide(L)'
;VQRQVDSLMGPGALTEPRKLILRFVVGKDGRVTPAPKPKYRDEDALEQTVRQAIAAAPAWTPATIDGERVRFGVSMPVAFGPGAAGAEYSDKDAYRVVEVMPKFFGGGLDKFRSWVMAEVRYPSDMLKRGVQGRVVAAFVVDKEGRITMVEILESPHPQFSEAVARVLGRAPRWTPGRQDGALVRVEYTLPVDFKIRSELRFPSGA
;
A
#
# COMPACT_ATOMS: atom_id res chain seq x y z
N VAL A 1 21.08 5.23 -2.18
CA VAL A 1 20.43 4.62 -1.00
C VAL A 1 21.25 3.43 -0.49
N GLN A 2 21.54 2.42 -1.33
CA GLN A 2 22.24 1.20 -0.87
C GLN A 2 23.59 1.51 -0.20
N ARG A 3 24.47 2.25 -0.86
CA ARG A 3 25.78 2.66 -0.28
C ARG A 3 25.65 3.43 1.03
N GLN A 4 24.61 4.25 1.18
CA GLN A 4 24.34 4.98 2.44
C GLN A 4 23.85 4.03 3.54
N VAL A 5 22.99 3.06 3.20
CA VAL A 5 22.51 2.08 4.17
C VAL A 5 23.68 1.21 4.65
N ASP A 6 24.52 0.72 3.74
CA ASP A 6 25.70 -0.08 4.07
C ASP A 6 26.67 0.71 4.97
N SER A 7 26.82 2.01 4.72
CA SER A 7 27.66 2.91 5.55
C SER A 7 27.08 3.16 6.94
N LEU A 8 25.76 3.25 7.07
CA LEU A 8 25.09 3.54 8.34
C LEU A 8 24.94 2.29 9.22
N MET A 9 24.79 1.12 8.62
CA MET A 9 24.66 -0.13 9.36
C MET A 9 25.99 -0.74 9.80
N GLY A 10 27.08 -0.37 9.13
CA GLY A 10 28.41 -0.95 9.35
C GLY A 10 28.63 -2.28 8.64
N PRO A 11 29.91 -2.69 8.48
CA PRO A 11 30.28 -3.91 7.79
C PRO A 11 29.81 -5.14 8.58
N GLY A 12 29.15 -6.07 7.89
CA GLY A 12 28.68 -7.33 8.49
C GLY A 12 27.38 -7.26 9.29
N ALA A 13 26.70 -6.12 9.31
CA ALA A 13 25.40 -5.98 9.99
C ALA A 13 24.30 -6.88 9.42
N LEU A 14 24.40 -7.26 8.16
CA LEU A 14 23.53 -8.24 7.51
C LEU A 14 24.36 -9.46 7.12
N THR A 15 24.01 -10.62 7.67
CA THR A 15 24.64 -11.90 7.35
C THR A 15 24.00 -12.60 6.17
N GLU A 16 22.75 -12.25 5.86
CA GLU A 16 21.96 -12.76 4.75
C GLU A 16 21.31 -11.62 3.96
N PRO A 17 21.01 -11.83 2.66
CA PRO A 17 20.33 -10.81 1.87
C PRO A 17 18.92 -10.60 2.39
N ARG A 18 18.57 -9.34 2.65
CA ARG A 18 17.22 -8.93 3.05
C ARG A 18 16.59 -8.04 2.00
N LYS A 19 15.36 -8.35 1.64
CA LYS A 19 14.57 -7.56 0.69
C LYS A 19 13.61 -6.66 1.44
N LEU A 20 13.58 -5.39 1.08
CA LEU A 20 12.63 -4.41 1.58
C LEU A 20 11.94 -3.70 0.41
N ILE A 21 10.69 -3.34 0.60
CA ILE A 21 9.99 -2.41 -0.29
C ILE A 21 10.20 -1.01 0.26
N LEU A 22 11.03 -0.21 -0.43
CA LEU A 22 11.22 1.19 -0.10
C LEU A 22 9.99 1.99 -0.53
N ARG A 23 9.42 2.73 0.41
CA ARG A 23 8.25 3.58 0.16
C ARG A 23 8.57 5.01 0.49
N PHE A 24 8.43 5.89 -0.49
CA PHE A 24 8.68 7.31 -0.30
C PHE A 24 7.86 8.15 -1.29
N VAL A 25 7.81 9.43 -1.03
CA VAL A 25 7.12 10.41 -1.87
C VAL A 25 8.14 11.40 -2.39
N VAL A 26 8.08 11.68 -3.68
CA VAL A 26 8.82 12.78 -4.31
C VAL A 26 7.88 13.97 -4.42
N GLY A 27 8.26 15.07 -3.79
CA GLY A 27 7.51 16.32 -3.82
C GLY A 27 7.62 17.06 -5.17
N LYS A 28 6.82 18.09 -5.37
CA LYS A 28 6.91 18.99 -6.53
C LYS A 28 8.26 19.72 -6.61
N ASP A 29 8.93 19.88 -5.48
CA ASP A 29 10.28 20.44 -5.32
C ASP A 29 11.39 19.41 -5.51
N GLY A 30 11.05 18.15 -5.77
CA GLY A 30 11.99 17.05 -5.88
C GLY A 30 12.44 16.46 -4.54
N ARG A 31 12.02 17.00 -3.41
CA ARG A 31 12.37 16.48 -2.09
C ARG A 31 11.77 15.09 -1.88
N VAL A 32 12.61 14.18 -1.40
CA VAL A 32 12.21 12.80 -1.11
C VAL A 32 11.83 12.68 0.36
N THR A 33 10.65 12.14 0.63
CA THR A 33 10.14 11.97 2.00
C THR A 33 9.75 10.50 2.18
N PRO A 34 10.26 9.80 3.20
CA PRO A 34 9.85 8.43 3.51
C PRO A 34 8.34 8.34 3.73
N ALA A 35 7.72 7.25 3.32
CA ALA A 35 6.32 7.00 3.63
C ALA A 35 6.09 6.91 5.16
N PRO A 36 4.89 7.23 5.66
CA PRO A 36 4.58 7.11 7.09
C PRO A 36 4.91 5.71 7.63
N LYS A 37 5.33 5.65 8.89
CA LYS A 37 5.54 4.38 9.59
C LYS A 37 4.24 3.58 9.67
N PRO A 38 4.31 2.24 9.58
CA PRO A 38 3.19 1.39 9.96
C PRO A 38 2.82 1.63 11.43
N LYS A 39 1.54 1.86 11.72
CA LYS A 39 1.09 2.15 13.09
C LYS A 39 1.06 0.92 14.01
N TYR A 40 1.09 -0.28 13.43
CA TYR A 40 0.77 -1.53 14.13
C TYR A 40 1.94 -2.53 14.19
N ARG A 41 3.12 -2.16 13.71
CA ARG A 41 4.34 -2.93 13.89
C ARG A 41 5.54 -2.01 14.07
N ASP A 42 6.50 -2.46 14.85
CA ASP A 42 7.78 -1.77 14.96
C ASP A 42 8.62 -1.98 13.69
N GLU A 43 9.34 -0.95 13.29
CA GLU A 43 10.36 -1.04 12.25
C GLU A 43 11.63 -1.64 12.85
N ASP A 44 12.22 -2.60 12.15
CA ASP A 44 13.54 -3.13 12.54
C ASP A 44 14.68 -2.13 12.21
N ALA A 45 15.89 -2.45 12.65
CA ALA A 45 17.06 -1.59 12.49
C ALA A 45 17.36 -1.29 11.01
N LEU A 46 17.17 -2.25 10.11
CA LEU A 46 17.36 -2.04 8.68
C LEU A 46 16.31 -1.07 8.11
N GLU A 47 15.05 -1.25 8.45
CA GLU A 47 13.97 -0.37 7.99
C GLU A 47 14.17 1.07 8.49
N GLN A 48 14.60 1.26 9.74
CA GLN A 48 14.92 2.57 10.30
C GLN A 48 16.10 3.22 9.57
N THR A 49 17.16 2.47 9.31
CA THR A 49 18.34 2.95 8.58
C THR A 49 17.99 3.35 7.15
N VAL A 50 17.19 2.52 6.48
CA VAL A 50 16.68 2.81 5.12
C VAL A 50 15.84 4.08 5.10
N ARG A 51 14.98 4.28 6.09
CA ARG A 51 14.19 5.51 6.23
C ARG A 51 15.08 6.75 6.38
N GLN A 52 16.13 6.67 7.19
CA GLN A 52 17.09 7.75 7.35
C GLN A 52 17.83 8.04 6.03
N ALA A 53 18.27 7.01 5.33
CA ALA A 53 18.93 7.15 4.03
C ALA A 53 18.03 7.78 2.97
N ILE A 54 16.74 7.45 2.96
CA ILE A 54 15.74 8.06 2.07
C ILE A 54 15.54 9.54 2.42
N ALA A 55 15.43 9.87 3.70
CA ALA A 55 15.25 11.25 4.15
C ALA A 55 16.47 12.14 3.83
N ALA A 56 17.67 11.57 3.80
CA ALA A 56 18.93 12.24 3.44
C ALA A 56 19.22 12.17 1.92
N ALA A 57 18.34 11.60 1.10
CA ALA A 57 18.55 11.48 -0.34
C ALA A 57 18.57 12.87 -1.01
N PRO A 58 19.41 13.09 -2.04
CA PRO A 58 19.37 14.31 -2.82
C PRO A 58 18.01 14.48 -3.51
N ALA A 59 17.70 15.71 -3.91
CA ALA A 59 16.46 16.00 -4.63
C ALA A 59 16.41 15.22 -5.96
N TRP A 60 15.24 14.67 -6.25
CA TRP A 60 14.96 13.95 -7.49
C TRP A 60 14.25 14.88 -8.48
N THR A 61 14.29 14.51 -9.77
CA THR A 61 13.46 15.19 -10.76
C THR A 61 12.00 14.86 -10.52
N PRO A 62 11.13 15.86 -10.24
CA PRO A 62 9.70 15.63 -10.05
C PRO A 62 9.04 15.07 -11.30
N ALA A 63 8.01 14.25 -11.13
CA ALA A 63 7.14 13.87 -12.23
C ALA A 63 6.33 15.08 -12.72
N THR A 64 5.97 15.06 -14.00
CA THR A 64 5.10 16.07 -14.60
C THR A 64 3.87 15.42 -15.23
N ILE A 65 2.70 16.06 -15.05
CA ILE A 65 1.47 15.74 -15.78
C ILE A 65 1.03 17.01 -16.47
N ASP A 66 0.83 16.95 -17.77
CA ASP A 66 0.47 18.12 -18.62
C ASP A 66 1.42 19.32 -18.44
N GLY A 67 2.71 19.04 -18.23
CA GLY A 67 3.73 20.06 -18.01
C GLY A 67 3.82 20.59 -16.57
N GLU A 68 2.89 20.27 -15.71
CA GLU A 68 2.92 20.66 -14.29
C GLU A 68 3.62 19.62 -13.43
N ARG A 69 4.48 20.09 -12.51
CA ARG A 69 5.12 19.23 -11.51
C ARG A 69 4.09 18.68 -10.55
N VAL A 70 4.09 17.35 -10.37
CA VAL A 70 3.18 16.67 -9.46
C VAL A 70 3.94 15.92 -8.37
N ARG A 71 3.28 15.76 -7.24
CA ARG A 71 3.74 14.91 -6.15
C ARG A 71 3.39 13.45 -6.50
N PHE A 72 4.34 12.53 -6.37
CA PHE A 72 4.08 11.11 -6.63
C PHE A 72 4.74 10.20 -5.61
N GLY A 73 4.08 9.08 -5.34
CA GLY A 73 4.60 8.04 -4.47
C GLY A 73 5.43 7.04 -5.25
N VAL A 74 6.57 6.66 -4.71
CA VAL A 74 7.44 5.62 -5.25
C VAL A 74 7.40 4.42 -4.31
N SER A 75 7.29 3.25 -4.89
CA SER A 75 7.46 1.97 -4.19
C SER A 75 8.48 1.16 -4.99
N MET A 76 9.62 0.93 -4.39
CA MET A 76 10.75 0.30 -5.05
C MET A 76 11.28 -0.83 -4.17
N PRO A 77 11.28 -2.03 -4.69
CA PRO A 77 11.89 -3.16 -4.02
C PRO A 77 13.42 -3.04 -4.10
N VAL A 78 14.09 -3.27 -2.99
CA VAL A 78 15.57 -3.24 -2.90
C VAL A 78 16.04 -4.39 -2.01
N ALA A 79 17.10 -5.07 -2.44
CA ALA A 79 17.78 -6.06 -1.63
C ALA A 79 19.04 -5.44 -0.99
N PHE A 80 19.27 -5.77 0.28
CA PHE A 80 20.41 -5.33 1.08
C PHE A 80 21.20 -6.53 1.59
N GLY A 81 22.51 -6.37 1.79
CA GLY A 81 23.39 -7.38 2.36
C GLY A 81 24.20 -8.17 1.33
N PRO A 82 24.96 -9.19 1.75
CA PRO A 82 25.81 -9.99 0.88
C PRO A 82 25.01 -10.69 -0.22
N GLY A 83 25.47 -10.61 -1.48
CA GLY A 83 24.78 -11.22 -2.61
C GLY A 83 23.53 -10.50 -3.08
N ALA A 84 23.23 -9.29 -2.54
CA ALA A 84 22.07 -8.50 -2.94
C ALA A 84 22.15 -7.99 -4.39
N ALA A 85 23.35 -7.82 -4.95
CA ALA A 85 23.55 -7.49 -6.34
C ALA A 85 23.24 -8.72 -7.21
N GLY A 86 22.10 -8.69 -7.90
CA GLY A 86 21.60 -9.82 -8.71
C GLY A 86 20.55 -10.70 -8.01
N ALA A 87 20.08 -10.30 -6.82
CA ALA A 87 18.93 -10.96 -6.19
C ALA A 87 17.69 -10.71 -7.05
N GLU A 88 17.37 -11.65 -7.94
CA GLU A 88 16.11 -11.62 -8.69
C GLU A 88 14.92 -11.51 -7.74
N TYR A 89 13.92 -10.71 -8.14
CA TYR A 89 12.66 -10.64 -7.42
C TYR A 89 12.04 -12.02 -7.38
N SER A 90 11.87 -12.55 -6.17
CA SER A 90 11.16 -13.81 -6.01
C SER A 90 9.69 -13.60 -6.36
N ASP A 91 9.05 -14.69 -6.76
CA ASP A 91 7.61 -14.75 -7.05
C ASP A 91 6.72 -14.33 -5.85
N LYS A 92 7.34 -14.08 -4.69
CA LYS A 92 6.69 -13.61 -3.45
C LYS A 92 6.61 -12.09 -3.33
N ASP A 93 7.42 -11.36 -4.10
CA ASP A 93 7.47 -9.90 -4.01
C ASP A 93 6.34 -9.29 -4.85
N ALA A 94 5.63 -8.32 -4.30
CA ALA A 94 4.57 -7.61 -4.99
C ALA A 94 5.04 -6.23 -5.46
N TYR A 95 4.78 -5.91 -6.72
CA TYR A 95 5.02 -4.58 -7.28
C TYR A 95 3.92 -3.62 -6.83
N ARG A 96 4.17 -2.32 -6.92
CA ARG A 96 3.13 -1.29 -6.74
C ARG A 96 2.80 -0.53 -8.00
N VAL A 97 3.77 -0.47 -8.90
CA VAL A 97 3.61 0.12 -10.22
C VAL A 97 4.25 -0.82 -11.22
N VAL A 98 3.53 -1.15 -12.27
CA VAL A 98 3.96 -2.02 -13.36
C VAL A 98 3.51 -1.42 -14.69
N GLU A 99 4.08 -1.88 -15.80
CA GLU A 99 3.75 -1.40 -17.15
C GLU A 99 2.26 -1.54 -17.46
N VAL A 100 1.67 -2.67 -17.07
CA VAL A 100 0.24 -2.92 -17.21
C VAL A 100 -0.34 -3.20 -15.82
N MET A 101 -1.01 -2.21 -15.24
CA MET A 101 -1.64 -2.34 -13.93
C MET A 101 -2.80 -3.35 -13.96
N PRO A 102 -3.05 -4.09 -12.86
CA PRO A 102 -4.23 -4.92 -12.72
C PRO A 102 -5.53 -4.15 -12.98
N LYS A 103 -6.50 -4.83 -13.60
CA LYS A 103 -7.81 -4.23 -13.91
C LYS A 103 -8.95 -4.99 -13.21
N PHE A 104 -9.83 -4.25 -12.54
CA PHE A 104 -11.05 -4.76 -11.95
C PHE A 104 -12.25 -4.43 -12.85
N PHE A 105 -12.84 -5.44 -13.50
CA PHE A 105 -13.92 -5.28 -14.51
C PHE A 105 -13.58 -4.20 -15.55
N GLY A 106 -12.34 -4.21 -16.05
CA GLY A 106 -11.85 -3.26 -17.06
C GLY A 106 -11.45 -1.88 -16.52
N GLY A 107 -11.67 -1.59 -15.22
CA GLY A 107 -11.21 -0.37 -14.53
C GLY A 107 -10.05 -0.63 -13.57
N GLY A 108 -9.59 0.42 -12.91
CA GLY A 108 -8.51 0.37 -11.91
C GLY A 108 -9.04 0.28 -10.48
N LEU A 109 -8.18 0.74 -9.55
CA LEU A 109 -8.46 0.77 -8.11
C LEU A 109 -9.72 1.57 -7.75
N ASP A 110 -10.04 2.64 -8.47
CA ASP A 110 -11.24 3.45 -8.20
C ASP A 110 -12.53 2.67 -8.43
N LYS A 111 -12.59 1.86 -9.50
CA LYS A 111 -13.72 0.99 -9.76
C LYS A 111 -13.86 -0.08 -8.68
N PHE A 112 -12.74 -0.65 -8.25
CA PHE A 112 -12.72 -1.59 -7.13
C PHE A 112 -13.16 -0.94 -5.82
N ARG A 113 -12.68 0.26 -5.53
CA ARG A 113 -13.12 1.03 -4.35
C ARG A 113 -14.63 1.23 -4.34
N SER A 114 -15.20 1.61 -5.47
CA SER A 114 -16.66 1.81 -5.60
C SER A 114 -17.40 0.51 -5.34
N TRP A 115 -16.90 -0.62 -5.85
CA TRP A 115 -17.47 -1.94 -5.59
C TRP A 115 -17.37 -2.31 -4.10
N VAL A 116 -16.19 -2.14 -3.46
CA VAL A 116 -16.03 -2.41 -2.02
C VAL A 116 -16.99 -1.56 -1.18
N MET A 117 -17.13 -0.27 -1.52
CA MET A 117 -18.06 0.64 -0.82
C MET A 117 -19.53 0.21 -0.97
N ALA A 118 -19.92 -0.43 -2.07
CA ALA A 118 -21.24 -0.96 -2.26
C ALA A 118 -21.49 -2.27 -1.48
N GLU A 119 -20.45 -3.11 -1.35
CA GLU A 119 -20.52 -4.42 -0.72
C GLU A 119 -20.32 -4.38 0.80
N VAL A 120 -19.56 -3.37 1.28
CA VAL A 120 -19.25 -3.25 2.70
C VAL A 120 -20.48 -2.81 3.47
N ARG A 121 -20.87 -3.60 4.46
CA ARG A 121 -21.98 -3.26 5.36
C ARG A 121 -21.45 -2.56 6.61
N TYR A 122 -22.12 -1.49 7.00
CA TYR A 122 -21.83 -0.83 8.26
C TYR A 122 -22.18 -1.76 9.43
N PRO A 123 -21.26 -2.04 10.36
CA PRO A 123 -21.56 -2.87 11.51
C PRO A 123 -22.66 -2.21 12.38
N SER A 124 -23.70 -2.97 12.71
CA SER A 124 -24.90 -2.45 13.40
C SER A 124 -24.58 -1.78 14.73
N ASP A 125 -23.64 -2.34 15.49
CA ASP A 125 -23.26 -1.78 16.79
C ASP A 125 -22.51 -0.46 16.64
N MET A 126 -21.68 -0.33 15.60
CA MET A 126 -20.96 0.90 15.28
C MET A 126 -21.93 1.99 14.80
N LEU A 127 -22.93 1.60 14.00
CA LEU A 127 -23.98 2.51 13.55
C LEU A 127 -24.80 3.05 14.73
N LYS A 128 -25.25 2.17 15.65
CA LYS A 128 -25.99 2.56 16.85
C LYS A 128 -25.19 3.49 17.78
N ARG A 129 -23.87 3.26 17.86
CA ARG A 129 -22.96 4.08 18.70
C ARG A 129 -22.46 5.34 18.00
N GLY A 130 -22.82 5.57 16.74
CA GLY A 130 -22.38 6.73 15.99
C GLY A 130 -20.89 6.74 15.64
N VAL A 131 -20.21 5.58 15.73
CA VAL A 131 -18.77 5.47 15.50
C VAL A 131 -18.50 5.53 14.00
N GLN A 132 -17.70 6.48 13.55
CA GLN A 132 -17.29 6.68 12.17
C GLN A 132 -15.78 6.62 12.05
N GLY A 133 -15.26 6.52 10.82
CA GLY A 133 -13.83 6.62 10.55
C GLY A 133 -13.40 5.95 9.27
N ARG A 134 -12.08 5.88 9.08
CA ARG A 134 -11.45 5.32 7.89
C ARG A 134 -10.71 4.03 8.22
N VAL A 135 -10.93 3.02 7.41
CA VAL A 135 -10.09 1.82 7.36
C VAL A 135 -9.13 1.95 6.17
N VAL A 136 -7.87 1.65 6.38
CA VAL A 136 -6.90 1.54 5.30
C VAL A 136 -6.44 0.09 5.22
N ALA A 137 -6.75 -0.57 4.12
CA ALA A 137 -6.35 -1.95 3.86
C ALA A 137 -5.28 -2.02 2.77
N ALA A 138 -4.25 -2.83 2.98
CA ALA A 138 -3.34 -3.25 1.93
C ALA A 138 -3.72 -4.66 1.47
N PHE A 139 -3.54 -4.95 0.18
CA PHE A 139 -3.75 -6.27 -0.39
C PHE A 139 -2.92 -6.45 -1.65
N VAL A 140 -2.72 -7.69 -2.05
CA VAL A 140 -1.98 -8.05 -3.27
C VAL A 140 -2.95 -8.69 -4.26
N VAL A 141 -2.92 -8.22 -5.52
CA VAL A 141 -3.50 -8.94 -6.65
C VAL A 141 -2.44 -9.89 -7.19
N ASP A 142 -2.69 -11.19 -7.11
CA ASP A 142 -1.76 -12.22 -7.57
C ASP A 142 -1.79 -12.41 -9.11
N LYS A 143 -0.97 -13.31 -9.62
CA LYS A 143 -0.84 -13.62 -11.05
C LYS A 143 -2.11 -14.23 -11.64
N GLU A 144 -2.97 -14.81 -10.82
CA GLU A 144 -4.26 -15.36 -11.18
C GLU A 144 -5.42 -14.36 -11.02
N GLY A 145 -5.09 -13.12 -10.62
CA GLY A 145 -6.08 -12.06 -10.40
C GLY A 145 -6.85 -12.16 -9.07
N ARG A 146 -6.39 -12.99 -8.13
CA ARG A 146 -7.03 -13.14 -6.81
C ARG A 146 -6.45 -12.10 -5.85
N ILE A 147 -7.27 -11.64 -4.91
CA ILE A 147 -6.80 -10.85 -3.78
C ILE A 147 -6.19 -11.80 -2.74
N THR A 148 -4.96 -11.50 -2.38
CA THR A 148 -4.19 -12.23 -1.36
C THR A 148 -3.52 -11.25 -0.39
N MET A 149 -2.98 -11.74 0.73
CA MET A 149 -2.22 -10.95 1.70
C MET A 149 -2.96 -9.67 2.14
N VAL A 150 -4.22 -9.82 2.57
CA VAL A 150 -5.00 -8.69 3.10
C VAL A 150 -4.46 -8.30 4.47
N GLU A 151 -4.04 -7.05 4.61
CA GLU A 151 -3.55 -6.46 5.86
C GLU A 151 -4.33 -5.16 6.14
N ILE A 152 -4.79 -4.98 7.38
CA ILE A 152 -5.41 -3.73 7.81
C ILE A 152 -4.34 -2.84 8.41
N LEU A 153 -4.01 -1.75 7.71
CA LEU A 153 -2.97 -0.80 8.11
C LEU A 153 -3.49 0.21 9.14
N GLU A 154 -4.75 0.63 9.00
CA GLU A 154 -5.43 1.57 9.91
C GLU A 154 -6.89 1.16 10.06
N SER A 155 -7.40 1.25 11.27
CA SER A 155 -8.83 1.10 11.55
C SER A 155 -9.21 1.77 12.86
N PRO A 156 -10.36 2.45 12.93
CA PRO A 156 -10.84 3.04 14.18
C PRO A 156 -11.45 1.99 15.14
N HIS A 157 -11.84 0.83 14.61
CA HIS A 157 -12.45 -0.23 15.41
C HIS A 157 -12.34 -1.61 14.73
N PRO A 158 -12.10 -2.72 15.47
CA PRO A 158 -11.96 -4.06 14.92
C PRO A 158 -13.10 -4.52 14.02
N GLN A 159 -14.35 -4.18 14.35
CA GLN A 159 -15.52 -4.55 13.54
C GLN A 159 -15.49 -3.92 12.13
N PHE A 160 -14.91 -2.73 11.97
CA PHE A 160 -14.70 -2.15 10.65
C PHE A 160 -13.63 -2.91 9.87
N SER A 161 -12.55 -3.33 10.54
CA SER A 161 -11.49 -4.16 9.96
C SER A 161 -12.06 -5.47 9.41
N GLU A 162 -12.87 -6.15 10.23
CA GLU A 162 -13.52 -7.41 9.85
C GLU A 162 -14.48 -7.24 8.66
N ALA A 163 -15.26 -6.15 8.66
CA ALA A 163 -16.19 -5.86 7.58
C ALA A 163 -15.45 -5.66 6.24
N VAL A 164 -14.34 -4.92 6.23
CA VAL A 164 -13.51 -4.70 5.04
C VAL A 164 -12.81 -5.99 4.63
N ALA A 165 -12.14 -6.68 5.54
CA ALA A 165 -11.41 -7.92 5.25
C ALA A 165 -12.33 -9.00 4.65
N ARG A 166 -13.56 -9.12 5.15
CA ARG A 166 -14.58 -10.05 4.62
C ARG A 166 -14.96 -9.74 3.18
N VAL A 167 -15.10 -8.47 2.83
CA VAL A 167 -15.42 -8.06 1.44
C VAL A 167 -14.24 -8.31 0.53
N LEU A 168 -13.01 -7.96 0.95
CA LEU A 168 -11.80 -8.20 0.17
C LEU A 168 -11.58 -9.70 -0.09
N GLY A 169 -11.83 -10.56 0.91
CA GLY A 169 -11.65 -12.02 0.80
C GLY A 169 -12.60 -12.72 -0.18
N ARG A 170 -13.70 -12.07 -0.60
CA ARG A 170 -14.66 -12.59 -1.58
C ARG A 170 -14.75 -11.76 -2.85
N ALA A 171 -13.79 -10.89 -3.06
CA ALA A 171 -13.78 -10.06 -4.25
C ALA A 171 -13.66 -10.88 -5.54
N PRO A 172 -14.36 -10.48 -6.61
CA PRO A 172 -14.17 -11.05 -7.92
C PRO A 172 -12.73 -10.93 -8.40
N ARG A 173 -12.35 -11.79 -9.34
CA ARG A 173 -10.99 -11.80 -9.91
C ARG A 173 -10.73 -10.53 -10.72
N TRP A 174 -9.51 -10.07 -10.61
CA TRP A 174 -8.94 -9.01 -11.42
C TRP A 174 -8.29 -9.58 -12.69
N THR A 175 -8.10 -8.76 -13.70
CA THR A 175 -7.10 -9.04 -14.72
C THR A 175 -5.75 -8.73 -14.09
N PRO A 176 -4.78 -9.68 -14.06
CA PRO A 176 -3.49 -9.47 -13.42
C PRO A 176 -2.64 -8.38 -14.07
N GLY A 177 -1.69 -7.83 -13.30
CA GLY A 177 -0.68 -6.92 -13.82
C GLY A 177 0.41 -7.61 -14.64
N ARG A 178 1.11 -6.83 -15.49
CA ARG A 178 2.25 -7.32 -16.27
C ARG A 178 3.43 -6.37 -16.14
N GLN A 179 4.60 -6.97 -16.09
CA GLN A 179 5.90 -6.30 -16.18
C GLN A 179 6.78 -7.10 -17.13
N ASP A 180 7.41 -6.46 -18.10
CA ASP A 180 8.24 -7.13 -19.12
C ASP A 180 7.53 -8.34 -19.79
N GLY A 181 6.22 -8.20 -20.04
CA GLY A 181 5.35 -9.25 -20.60
C GLY A 181 4.95 -10.38 -19.64
N ALA A 182 5.59 -10.51 -18.48
CA ALA A 182 5.28 -11.53 -17.48
C ALA A 182 4.13 -11.08 -16.54
N LEU A 183 3.31 -12.04 -16.09
CA LEU A 183 2.32 -11.79 -15.05
C LEU A 183 3.01 -11.59 -13.70
N VAL A 184 2.66 -10.54 -13.00
CA VAL A 184 3.27 -10.17 -11.72
C VAL A 184 2.23 -9.89 -10.64
N ARG A 185 2.67 -9.98 -9.39
CA ARG A 185 1.87 -9.62 -8.22
C ARG A 185 1.94 -8.12 -8.02
N VAL A 186 0.79 -7.49 -7.73
CA VAL A 186 0.73 -6.04 -7.52
C VAL A 186 0.03 -5.74 -6.19
N GLU A 187 0.69 -4.95 -5.35
CA GLU A 187 0.16 -4.48 -4.07
C GLU A 187 -0.63 -3.19 -4.25
N TYR A 188 -1.77 -3.12 -3.59
CA TYR A 188 -2.61 -1.93 -3.49
C TYR A 188 -2.86 -1.52 -2.05
N THR A 189 -3.12 -0.24 -1.86
CA THR A 189 -3.64 0.31 -0.60
C THR A 189 -4.99 0.96 -0.87
N LEU A 190 -6.01 0.54 -0.13
CA LEU A 190 -7.39 0.95 -0.30
C LEU A 190 -7.91 1.64 0.96
N PRO A 191 -8.24 2.93 0.91
CA PRO A 191 -8.98 3.60 1.97
C PRO A 191 -10.49 3.36 1.81
N VAL A 192 -11.15 2.94 2.89
CA VAL A 192 -12.59 2.70 3.00
C VAL A 192 -13.14 3.59 4.10
N ASP A 193 -14.03 4.52 3.75
CA ASP A 193 -14.60 5.48 4.68
C ASP A 193 -15.96 5.00 5.21
N PHE A 194 -16.08 4.85 6.53
CA PHE A 194 -17.35 4.60 7.21
C PHE A 194 -17.91 5.94 7.70
N LYS A 195 -18.93 6.43 6.99
CA LYS A 195 -19.62 7.69 7.31
C LYS A 195 -21.11 7.43 7.48
N ILE A 196 -21.68 8.01 8.52
CA ILE A 196 -23.14 8.00 8.74
C ILE A 196 -23.71 9.17 7.93
N ARG A 197 -24.54 8.86 6.92
CA ARG A 197 -25.27 9.88 6.18
C ARG A 197 -26.38 10.40 7.07
N SER A 198 -26.49 11.72 7.22
CA SER A 198 -27.53 12.39 8.02
C SER A 198 -28.97 12.14 7.55
N GLU A 199 -29.15 11.55 6.37
CA GLU A 199 -30.48 11.19 5.83
C GLU A 199 -31.09 9.93 6.47
N LEU A 200 -30.37 9.19 7.30
CA LEU A 200 -30.87 8.10 8.12
C LEU A 200 -31.30 8.59 9.53
N ARG A 201 -31.86 9.80 9.63
CA ARG A 201 -32.63 10.15 10.81
C ARG A 201 -33.88 9.27 10.80
N PHE A 202 -33.92 8.32 11.71
CA PHE A 202 -35.16 7.66 12.06
C PHE A 202 -36.18 8.75 12.44
N PRO A 203 -37.41 8.72 11.92
CA PRO A 203 -38.43 9.62 12.41
C PRO A 203 -38.56 9.38 13.92
N SER A 204 -38.34 10.41 14.69
CA SER A 204 -38.61 10.40 16.12
C SER A 204 -40.09 10.00 16.28
N GLY A 205 -40.33 8.81 16.82
CA GLY A 205 -41.68 8.35 17.10
C GLY A 205 -42.42 9.36 17.98
N ALA A 206 -43.61 9.69 17.56
CA ALA A 206 -44.65 10.32 18.39
C ALA A 206 -45.21 9.27 19.35
#